data_b32c85ea18ae806199db2aa6a7371964
#
_entry.id   b32c85ea18ae806199db2aa6a7371964
#
_cell.length_a   1.000
_cell.length_b   1.000
_cell.length_c   1.000
_cell.angle_alpha   90.00
_cell.angle_beta   90.00
_cell.angle_gamma   90.00
#
_symmetry.space_group_name_H-M   'P 1'
#
loop_
_entity.id
_entity.type
_entity.pdbx_description
1 polymer ?
#
loop_
_entity_poly.entity_id
_entity_poly.type
_entity_poly.pdbx_seq_one_letter_code
_entity_poly.pdbx_strand_id
1 'polypeptide(L)'
;MGLDVGDKRIGIALSDPFGSFAQPHATLARGREAVDLSQLAAIAREHEVTGLVVGLPLHMSGEESAMAAKIRAFADRLGQELGLAVTYWDERLTSQEAERTLIAGGMRRKRRKQVVDQVAAVLILQGYLDSVRGEAVTDPYCSP
;
A
#
# COMPACT_ATOMS: atom_id res chain seq x y z
N MET A 1 -5.72 -0.19 -5.42
CA MET A 1 -4.64 -1.14 -5.08
C MET A 1 -3.66 -0.47 -4.14
N GLY A 2 -3.37 -1.11 -3.02
CA GLY A 2 -2.41 -0.63 -2.04
C GLY A 2 -1.06 -1.30 -2.24
N LEU A 3 0.03 -0.53 -2.13
CA LEU A 3 1.38 -1.04 -2.34
C LEU A 3 2.30 -0.64 -1.18
N ASP A 4 3.02 -1.62 -0.67
CA ASP A 4 4.13 -1.42 0.23
C ASP A 4 5.41 -1.79 -0.51
N VAL A 5 6.13 -0.78 -0.99
CA VAL A 5 7.29 -0.98 -1.87
C VAL A 5 8.57 -1.05 -1.05
N GLY A 6 9.08 -2.25 -0.85
CA GLY A 6 10.35 -2.47 -0.15
C GLY A 6 11.51 -2.65 -1.12
N ASP A 7 12.72 -2.80 -0.56
CA ASP A 7 13.93 -3.06 -1.36
C ASP A 7 13.91 -4.43 -2.02
N LYS A 8 13.36 -5.42 -1.34
CA LYS A 8 13.39 -6.81 -1.78
C LYS A 8 12.03 -7.32 -2.24
N ARG A 9 10.94 -6.72 -1.76
CA ARG A 9 9.58 -7.20 -2.02
C ARG A 9 8.62 -6.03 -2.09
N ILE A 10 7.52 -6.26 -2.81
CA ILE A 10 6.38 -5.34 -2.86
C ILE A 10 5.17 -6.10 -2.32
N GLY A 11 4.59 -5.61 -1.22
CA GLY A 11 3.32 -6.10 -0.71
C GLY A 11 2.17 -5.45 -1.46
N ILE A 12 1.17 -6.26 -1.82
CA ILE A 12 0.04 -5.82 -2.64
C ILE A 12 -1.27 -6.12 -1.91
N ALA A 13 -2.12 -5.13 -1.81
CA ALA A 13 -3.48 -5.26 -1.30
C ALA A 13 -4.47 -4.73 -2.32
N LEU A 14 -5.66 -5.30 -2.34
CA LEU A 14 -6.74 -4.88 -3.23
C LEU A 14 -7.96 -4.53 -2.40
N SER A 15 -8.71 -3.52 -2.83
CA SER A 15 -9.98 -3.22 -2.20
C SER A 15 -11.10 -4.04 -2.84
N ASP A 16 -12.20 -4.20 -2.10
CA ASP A 16 -13.44 -4.72 -2.65
C ASP A 16 -14.02 -3.74 -3.69
N PRO A 17 -14.99 -4.17 -4.51
CA PRO A 17 -15.59 -3.28 -5.52
C PRO A 17 -16.22 -2.02 -4.96
N PHE A 18 -16.64 -2.03 -3.69
CA PHE A 18 -17.26 -0.89 -3.04
C PHE A 18 -16.27 0.07 -2.38
N GLY A 19 -14.98 -0.28 -2.37
CA GLY A 19 -13.96 0.54 -1.72
C GLY A 19 -14.08 0.59 -0.21
N SER A 20 -14.61 -0.45 0.41
CA SER A 20 -14.84 -0.50 1.86
C SER A 20 -13.73 -1.21 2.62
N PHE A 21 -13.23 -2.31 2.09
CA PHE A 21 -12.27 -3.16 2.79
C PHE A 21 -11.09 -3.49 1.90
N ALA A 22 -9.90 -3.45 2.50
CA ALA A 22 -8.67 -3.88 1.88
C ALA A 22 -8.39 -5.34 2.24
N GLN A 23 -7.92 -6.11 1.25
CA GLN A 23 -7.56 -7.52 1.43
C GLN A 23 -6.16 -7.77 0.92
N PRO A 24 -5.39 -8.66 1.55
CA PRO A 24 -4.07 -9.01 1.04
C PRO A 24 -4.23 -9.75 -0.29
N HIS A 25 -3.37 -9.42 -1.25
CA HIS A 25 -3.40 -10.06 -2.56
C HIS A 25 -2.18 -10.92 -2.78
N ALA A 26 -0.99 -10.32 -2.74
CA ALA A 26 0.25 -11.04 -3.04
C ALA A 26 1.47 -10.27 -2.53
N THR A 27 2.60 -10.96 -2.48
CA THR A 27 3.90 -10.35 -2.31
C THR A 27 4.72 -10.64 -3.55
N LEU A 28 5.28 -9.59 -4.16
CA LEU A 28 6.08 -9.67 -5.37
C LEU A 28 7.55 -9.52 -5.01
N ALA A 29 8.37 -10.47 -5.43
CA ALA A 29 9.81 -10.33 -5.28
C ALA A 29 10.34 -9.30 -6.27
N ARG A 30 11.18 -8.36 -5.78
CA ARG A 30 11.75 -7.33 -6.63
C ARG A 30 12.76 -7.92 -7.60
N GLY A 31 12.66 -7.51 -8.85
CA GLY A 31 13.61 -7.81 -9.89
C GLY A 31 13.94 -6.54 -10.66
N ARG A 32 14.00 -6.62 -11.98
CA ARG A 32 14.17 -5.44 -12.82
C ARG A 32 12.93 -4.56 -12.72
N GLU A 33 13.13 -3.26 -12.67
CA GLU A 33 12.03 -2.30 -12.54
C GLU A 33 10.99 -2.48 -13.63
N ALA A 34 11.42 -2.66 -14.88
CA ALA A 34 10.50 -2.86 -15.99
C ALA A 34 9.62 -4.10 -15.81
N VAL A 35 10.17 -5.17 -15.27
CA VAL A 35 9.43 -6.40 -14.99
C VAL A 35 8.45 -6.18 -13.85
N ASP A 36 8.91 -5.52 -12.78
CA ASP A 36 8.08 -5.21 -11.62
C ASP A 36 6.87 -4.35 -12.03
N LEU A 37 7.12 -3.30 -12.82
CA LEU A 37 6.05 -2.44 -13.34
C LEU A 37 5.06 -3.23 -14.19
N SER A 38 5.57 -4.10 -15.06
CA SER A 38 4.74 -4.93 -15.94
C SER A 38 3.85 -5.87 -15.14
N GLN A 39 4.38 -6.50 -14.09
CA GLN A 39 3.63 -7.41 -13.24
C GLN A 39 2.55 -6.67 -12.45
N LEU A 40 2.88 -5.52 -11.89
CA LEU A 40 1.91 -4.71 -11.16
C LEU A 40 0.82 -4.17 -12.09
N ALA A 41 1.19 -3.75 -13.29
CA ALA A 41 0.23 -3.29 -14.29
C ALA A 41 -0.72 -4.42 -14.70
N ALA A 42 -0.23 -5.64 -14.85
CA ALA A 42 -1.07 -6.79 -15.17
C ALA A 42 -2.09 -7.06 -14.06
N ILE A 43 -1.67 -7.02 -12.80
CA ILE A 43 -2.56 -7.19 -11.65
C ILE A 43 -3.62 -6.08 -11.63
N ALA A 44 -3.20 -4.84 -11.83
CA ALA A 44 -4.12 -3.71 -11.83
C ALA A 44 -5.18 -3.81 -12.92
N ARG A 45 -4.79 -4.24 -14.11
CA ARG A 45 -5.72 -4.41 -15.23
C ARG A 45 -6.66 -5.59 -15.01
N GLU A 46 -6.14 -6.70 -14.51
CA GLU A 46 -6.93 -7.90 -14.23
C GLU A 46 -8.03 -7.63 -13.20
N HIS A 47 -7.73 -6.84 -12.18
CA HIS A 47 -8.67 -6.53 -11.11
C HIS A 47 -9.38 -5.19 -11.28
N GLU A 48 -9.25 -4.56 -12.43
CA GLU A 48 -9.92 -3.30 -12.76
C GLU A 48 -9.68 -2.22 -11.72
N VAL A 49 -8.43 -2.10 -11.30
CA VAL A 49 -7.99 -1.13 -10.29
C VAL A 49 -8.19 0.30 -10.82
N THR A 50 -8.77 1.18 -10.01
CA THR A 50 -9.08 2.56 -10.39
C THR A 50 -8.17 3.60 -9.77
N GLY A 51 -7.30 3.21 -8.85
CA GLY A 51 -6.35 4.12 -8.21
C GLY A 51 -5.29 3.35 -7.45
N LEU A 52 -4.20 4.02 -7.15
CA LEU A 52 -3.07 3.44 -6.42
C LEU A 52 -2.86 4.19 -5.11
N VAL A 53 -2.64 3.45 -4.03
CA VAL A 53 -2.26 4.00 -2.72
C VAL A 53 -0.92 3.39 -2.35
N VAL A 54 0.09 4.24 -2.20
CA VAL A 54 1.47 3.79 -1.99
C VAL A 54 2.00 4.35 -0.68
N GLY A 55 2.50 3.48 0.18
CA GLY A 55 3.10 3.90 1.45
C GLY A 55 4.43 4.58 1.23
N LEU A 56 4.69 5.65 1.99
CA LEU A 56 5.97 6.35 1.99
C LEU A 56 6.63 6.24 3.36
N PRO A 57 7.89 5.76 3.41
CA PRO A 57 8.66 5.77 4.64
C PRO A 57 9.21 7.18 4.89
N LEU A 58 8.58 7.92 5.78
CA LEU A 58 9.03 9.25 6.16
C LEU A 58 9.92 9.19 7.40
N HIS A 59 10.83 10.15 7.54
CA HIS A 59 11.55 10.35 8.78
C HIS A 59 10.60 10.81 9.89
N MET A 60 10.99 10.66 11.14
CA MET A 60 10.17 11.10 12.28
C MET A 60 9.85 12.60 12.21
N SER A 61 10.69 13.39 11.55
CA SER A 61 10.44 14.81 11.29
C SER A 61 9.37 15.06 10.21
N GLY A 62 8.93 14.02 9.50
CA GLY A 62 8.02 14.15 8.38
C GLY A 62 8.71 14.37 7.03
N GLU A 63 10.05 14.47 7.03
CA GLU A 63 10.80 14.63 5.78
C GLU A 63 10.91 13.31 5.03
N GLU A 64 10.98 13.38 3.70
CA GLU A 64 11.14 12.20 2.87
C GLU A 64 12.56 11.65 2.95
N SER A 65 12.66 10.32 3.11
CA SER A 65 13.92 9.61 3.02
C SER A 65 14.36 9.46 1.56
N ALA A 66 15.61 9.05 1.34
CA ALA A 66 16.08 8.68 0.00
C ALA A 66 15.23 7.54 -0.59
N MET A 67 14.80 6.60 0.27
CA MET A 67 13.92 5.50 -0.14
C MET A 67 12.55 6.02 -0.60
N ALA A 68 11.98 7.00 0.09
CA ALA A 68 10.71 7.61 -0.31
C ALA A 68 10.80 8.23 -1.70
N ALA A 69 11.91 8.89 -2.03
CA ALA A 69 12.11 9.46 -3.36
C ALA A 69 12.12 8.37 -4.45
N LYS A 70 12.75 7.25 -4.18
CA LYS A 70 12.76 6.10 -5.11
C LYS A 70 11.37 5.51 -5.28
N ILE A 71 10.61 5.39 -4.21
CA ILE A 71 9.25 4.87 -4.23
C ILE A 71 8.35 5.79 -5.05
N ARG A 72 8.47 7.11 -4.88
CA ARG A 72 7.72 8.08 -5.69
C ARG A 72 8.01 7.92 -7.18
N ALA A 73 9.29 7.84 -7.55
CA ALA A 73 9.67 7.67 -8.95
C ALA A 73 9.08 6.39 -9.55
N PHE A 74 9.13 5.30 -8.81
CA PHE A 74 8.57 4.01 -9.23
C PHE A 74 7.05 4.07 -9.36
N ALA A 75 6.38 4.59 -8.34
CA ALA A 75 4.92 4.66 -8.30
C ALA A 75 4.36 5.62 -9.36
N ASP A 76 5.04 6.74 -9.58
CA ASP A 76 4.62 7.70 -10.61
C ASP A 76 4.69 7.06 -12.01
N ARG A 77 5.72 6.27 -12.28
CA ARG A 77 5.83 5.54 -13.55
C ARG A 77 4.70 4.53 -13.71
N LEU A 78 4.38 3.80 -12.64
CA LEU A 78 3.26 2.86 -12.66
C LEU A 78 1.93 3.57 -12.92
N GLY A 79 1.70 4.67 -12.25
CA GLY A 79 0.51 5.49 -12.45
C GLY A 79 0.39 6.02 -13.86
N GLN A 80 1.49 6.48 -14.44
CA GLN A 80 1.53 6.94 -15.83
C GLN A 80 1.22 5.81 -16.81
N GLU A 81 1.79 4.64 -16.60
CA GLU A 81 1.56 3.49 -17.47
C GLU A 81 0.10 3.03 -17.43
N LEU A 82 -0.53 3.10 -16.26
CA LEU A 82 -1.92 2.67 -16.08
C LEU A 82 -2.94 3.79 -16.31
N GLY A 83 -2.49 5.03 -16.35
CA GLY A 83 -3.40 6.19 -16.40
C GLY A 83 -4.19 6.35 -15.12
N LEU A 84 -3.60 6.00 -13.97
CA LEU A 84 -4.25 6.06 -12.67
C LEU A 84 -3.60 7.11 -11.76
N ALA A 85 -4.41 7.71 -10.90
CA ALA A 85 -3.91 8.59 -9.86
C ALA A 85 -3.17 7.80 -8.79
N VAL A 86 -2.10 8.37 -8.27
CA VAL A 86 -1.31 7.81 -7.17
C VAL A 86 -1.50 8.67 -5.94
N THR A 87 -1.93 8.05 -4.84
CA THR A 87 -2.02 8.69 -3.54
C THR A 87 -0.93 8.11 -2.65
N TYR A 88 -0.18 8.99 -1.99
CA TYR A 88 0.87 8.57 -1.07
C TYR A 88 0.36 8.60 0.36
N TRP A 89 0.73 7.59 1.13
CA TRP A 89 0.29 7.41 2.50
C TRP A 89 1.48 7.29 3.43
N ASP A 90 1.45 8.02 4.55
CA ASP A 90 2.50 7.97 5.55
C ASP A 90 2.46 6.64 6.29
N GLU A 91 3.54 5.85 6.17
CA GLU A 91 3.59 4.50 6.75
C GLU A 91 4.37 4.42 8.06
N ARG A 92 4.71 5.56 8.68
CA ARG A 92 5.57 5.57 9.88
C ARG A 92 5.13 4.62 10.98
N LEU A 93 3.84 4.41 11.14
CA LEU A 93 3.30 3.53 12.18
C LEU A 93 2.74 2.21 11.64
N THR A 94 2.55 2.10 10.34
CA THR A 94 1.89 0.96 9.71
C THR A 94 2.69 -0.34 9.87
N SER A 95 3.99 -0.29 9.62
CA SER A 95 4.86 -1.47 9.71
C SER A 95 4.95 -1.99 11.14
N GLN A 96 5.00 -1.11 12.12
CA GLN A 96 5.04 -1.50 13.53
C GLN A 96 3.75 -2.21 13.95
N GLU A 97 2.62 -1.68 13.52
CA GLU A 97 1.32 -2.27 13.80
C GLU A 97 1.19 -3.66 13.17
N ALA A 98 1.59 -3.80 11.92
CA ALA A 98 1.57 -5.07 11.21
C ALA A 98 2.45 -6.11 11.91
N GLU A 99 3.65 -5.71 12.31
CA GLU A 99 4.59 -6.62 12.97
C GLU A 99 4.09 -7.05 14.34
N ARG A 100 3.53 -6.14 15.13
CA ARG A 100 2.91 -6.47 16.43
C ARG A 100 1.81 -7.49 16.28
N THR A 101 0.94 -7.33 15.29
CA THR A 101 -0.15 -8.24 15.00
C THR A 101 0.36 -9.65 14.71
N LEU A 102 1.40 -9.75 13.88
CA LEU A 102 1.96 -11.04 13.49
C LEU A 102 2.75 -11.72 14.61
N ILE A 103 3.46 -10.94 15.42
CA ILE A 103 4.16 -11.47 16.60
C ILE A 103 3.15 -12.03 17.60
N ALA A 104 2.07 -11.32 17.86
CA ALA A 104 1.01 -11.77 18.74
C ALA A 104 0.36 -13.06 18.24
N GLY A 105 0.32 -13.24 16.91
CA GLY A 105 -0.19 -14.47 16.29
C GLY A 105 0.77 -15.66 16.33
N GLY A 106 2.00 -15.48 16.86
CA GLY A 106 2.99 -16.59 16.97
C GLY A 106 3.59 -17.05 15.65
N MET A 107 3.54 -16.23 14.62
CA MET A 107 4.04 -16.58 13.31
C MET A 107 5.58 -16.68 13.27
N ARG A 108 6.11 -17.66 12.53
CA ARG A 108 7.56 -17.83 12.38
C ARG A 108 8.17 -16.63 11.70
N ARG A 109 9.39 -16.25 12.12
CA ARG A 109 10.08 -15.04 11.68
C ARG A 109 10.21 -14.94 10.15
N LYS A 110 10.60 -16.01 9.46
CA LYS A 110 10.77 -16.00 8.00
C LYS A 110 9.45 -15.76 7.28
N ARG A 111 8.41 -16.47 7.69
CA ARG A 111 7.07 -16.32 7.11
C ARG A 111 6.48 -14.96 7.46
N ARG A 112 6.76 -14.47 8.67
CA ARG A 112 6.33 -13.16 9.13
C ARG A 112 6.83 -12.04 8.21
N LYS A 113 8.10 -12.10 7.75
CA LYS A 113 8.64 -11.10 6.84
C LYS A 113 7.88 -11.07 5.50
N GLN A 114 7.49 -12.22 4.97
CA GLN A 114 6.71 -12.28 3.74
C GLN A 114 5.30 -11.73 3.92
N VAL A 115 4.69 -12.00 5.06
CA VAL A 115 3.31 -11.59 5.35
C VAL A 115 3.24 -10.13 5.80
N VAL A 116 4.28 -9.62 6.48
CA VAL A 116 4.33 -8.21 6.92
C VAL A 116 4.11 -7.26 5.73
N ASP A 117 4.72 -7.54 4.57
CA ASP A 117 4.56 -6.70 3.39
C ASP A 117 3.11 -6.65 2.91
N GLN A 118 2.40 -7.78 2.96
CA GLN A 118 0.98 -7.83 2.61
C GLN A 118 0.11 -7.13 3.66
N VAL A 119 0.38 -7.35 4.93
CA VAL A 119 -0.35 -6.71 6.03
C VAL A 119 -0.11 -5.21 6.00
N ALA A 120 1.13 -4.78 5.78
CA ALA A 120 1.44 -3.35 5.63
C ALA A 120 0.67 -2.74 4.46
N ALA A 121 0.61 -3.41 3.31
CA ALA A 121 -0.17 -2.94 2.16
C ALA A 121 -1.66 -2.84 2.49
N VAL A 122 -2.21 -3.81 3.24
CA VAL A 122 -3.61 -3.77 3.69
C VAL A 122 -3.84 -2.56 4.60
N LEU A 123 -2.96 -2.32 5.57
CA LEU A 123 -3.10 -1.19 6.50
C LEU A 123 -2.98 0.16 5.78
N ILE A 124 -2.07 0.27 4.82
CA ILE A 124 -1.92 1.45 3.98
C ILE A 124 -3.22 1.72 3.21
N LEU A 125 -3.71 0.71 2.52
CA LEU A 125 -4.93 0.85 1.71
C LEU A 125 -6.16 1.08 2.59
N GLN A 126 -6.31 0.33 3.69
CA GLN A 126 -7.45 0.48 4.59
C GLN A 126 -7.46 1.86 5.24
N GLY A 127 -6.29 2.37 5.66
CA GLY A 127 -6.18 3.71 6.21
C GLY A 127 -6.70 4.76 5.23
N TYR A 128 -6.31 4.64 3.97
CA TYR A 128 -6.80 5.53 2.91
C TYR A 128 -8.32 5.40 2.72
N LEU A 129 -8.81 4.17 2.60
CA LEU A 129 -10.25 3.93 2.38
C LEU A 129 -11.08 4.48 3.55
N ASP A 130 -10.62 4.29 4.77
CA ASP A 130 -11.31 4.80 5.95
C ASP A 130 -11.31 6.33 5.98
N SER A 131 -10.22 6.97 5.58
CA SER A 131 -10.13 8.43 5.54
C SER A 131 -11.11 9.02 4.52
N VAL A 132 -11.21 8.43 3.35
CA VAL A 132 -12.13 8.87 2.30
C VAL A 132 -13.58 8.64 2.72
N ARG A 133 -13.90 7.47 3.27
CA ARG A 133 -15.23 7.17 3.79
C ARG A 133 -15.60 8.04 4.99
N GLY A 134 -14.63 8.23 5.89
CA GLY A 134 -14.81 9.08 7.06
C GLY A 134 -15.16 10.51 6.68
N GLU A 135 -14.49 11.07 5.69
CA GLU A 135 -14.81 12.38 5.15
C GLU A 135 -16.22 12.43 4.58
N ALA A 136 -16.58 11.44 3.77
CA ALA A 136 -17.90 11.37 3.14
C ALA A 136 -19.02 11.18 4.17
N VAL A 137 -18.78 10.37 5.21
CA VAL A 137 -19.76 10.10 6.26
C VAL A 137 -19.81 11.25 7.26
N THR A 138 -18.68 11.86 7.56
CA THR A 138 -18.57 12.93 8.55
C THR A 138 -19.34 14.17 8.15
N ASP A 139 -19.32 14.53 6.86
CA ASP A 139 -19.99 15.72 6.36
C ASP A 139 -21.49 15.77 6.71
N PRO A 140 -22.29 14.71 6.48
CA PRO A 140 -23.69 14.76 6.85
C PRO A 140 -23.97 14.67 8.36
N TYR A 141 -23.09 14.07 9.13
CA TYR A 141 -23.33 13.79 10.55
C TYR A 141 -22.62 14.74 11.49
N CYS A 142 -21.48 15.26 11.07
CA CYS A 142 -20.70 16.18 11.87
C CYS A 142 -20.96 17.63 11.53
N SER A 143 -21.80 17.88 10.55
CA SER A 143 -22.35 19.23 10.30
C SER A 143 -23.63 19.37 11.09
N PRO A 144 -23.56 19.77 12.29
CA PRO A 144 -24.78 19.98 13.10
C PRO A 144 -25.56 21.17 12.58
#